data_6e557e48f1f571788fa376de1c1a73aa
#
_entry.id   6e557e48f1f571788fa376de1c1a73aa
#
_cell.length_a   1.000
_cell.length_b   1.000
_cell.length_c   1.000
_cell.angle_alpha   90.00
_cell.angle_beta   90.00
_cell.angle_gamma   90.00
#
_symmetry.space_group_name_H-M   'P 1'
#
loop_
_entity.id
_entity.type
_entity.pdbx_description
1 polymer ?
#
loop_
_entity_poly.entity_id
_entity_poly.type
_entity_poly.pdbx_seq_one_letter_code
_entity_poly.pdbx_strand_id
1 'polypeptide(L)'
;VILQTTPSTVKYAGLDYYLANAKVAAERVNIPVAMHLDHGSSFDLAMKALRSGYTSIMIDGSHESFENNISISKSVVKACSPSLIPVEAELGKVGGKEDDLDGGNSNDYTNPKEAKEFVDRTGISSLAIAIGTAHGLYKGEPKIDLDRLSEIKNVVSIPLVLHGGSGIHDDIIKEAIKRGIAKVNYATELRIAYSKGVKKVLDEDSEVIDPKKYGLAGLQSVKDFVKEKIKVCGSVNRV
;
A
#
# COMPACT_ATOMS: atom_id res chain seq x y z
N VAL A 1 -5.95 4.96 -10.02
CA VAL A 1 -4.70 4.31 -9.59
C VAL A 1 -4.13 5.07 -8.40
N ILE A 2 -3.56 4.34 -7.42
CA ILE A 2 -2.86 4.93 -6.28
C ILE A 2 -1.36 4.66 -6.46
N LEU A 3 -0.57 5.73 -6.58
CA LEU A 3 0.88 5.69 -6.54
C LEU A 3 1.31 5.97 -5.09
N GLN A 4 2.20 5.16 -4.54
CA GLN A 4 2.54 5.30 -3.13
C GLN A 4 4.03 5.24 -2.86
N THR A 5 4.46 5.92 -1.79
CA THR A 5 5.82 5.92 -1.29
C THR A 5 5.85 5.61 0.19
N THR A 6 6.71 4.70 0.58
CA THR A 6 7.01 4.37 1.97
C THR A 6 8.08 5.33 2.55
N PRO A 7 8.31 5.37 3.86
CA PRO A 7 9.34 6.22 4.47
C PRO A 7 10.73 6.02 3.88
N SER A 8 11.15 4.79 3.57
CA SER A 8 12.45 4.52 2.95
C SER A 8 12.53 5.05 1.52
N THR A 9 11.43 4.93 0.77
CA THR A 9 11.30 5.50 -0.58
C THR A 9 11.41 7.03 -0.52
N VAL A 10 10.72 7.67 0.42
CA VAL A 10 10.83 9.12 0.64
C VAL A 10 12.27 9.53 0.99
N LYS A 11 12.96 8.76 1.85
CA LYS A 11 14.36 9.01 2.20
C LYS A 11 15.30 8.88 0.99
N TYR A 12 14.95 8.00 0.03
CA TYR A 12 15.79 7.76 -1.17
C TYR A 12 15.79 8.95 -2.14
N ALA A 13 14.63 9.55 -2.46
CA ALA A 13 14.56 10.59 -3.49
C ALA A 13 13.78 11.87 -3.09
N GLY A 14 13.08 11.86 -1.95
CA GLY A 14 12.28 13.00 -1.49
C GLY A 14 10.83 12.98 -1.96
N LEU A 15 9.95 13.62 -1.18
CA LEU A 15 8.52 13.70 -1.45
C LEU A 15 8.19 14.47 -2.73
N ASP A 16 8.92 15.53 -3.00
CA ASP A 16 8.74 16.47 -4.10
C ASP A 16 9.02 15.82 -5.46
N TYR A 17 10.09 15.04 -5.58
CA TYR A 17 10.40 14.32 -6.84
C TYR A 17 9.32 13.30 -7.19
N TYR A 18 8.87 12.51 -6.23
CA TYR A 18 7.81 11.53 -6.47
C TYR A 18 6.50 12.21 -6.85
N LEU A 19 6.13 13.28 -6.14
CA LEU A 19 4.93 14.04 -6.45
C LEU A 19 5.01 14.69 -7.84
N ALA A 20 6.14 15.28 -8.21
CA ALA A 20 6.32 15.88 -9.52
C ALA A 20 6.15 14.87 -10.65
N ASN A 21 6.76 13.67 -10.50
CA ASN A 21 6.59 12.58 -11.45
C ASN A 21 5.15 12.10 -11.54
N ALA A 22 4.47 11.94 -10.38
CA ALA A 22 3.07 11.53 -10.34
C ALA A 22 2.14 12.55 -11.00
N LYS A 23 2.36 13.86 -10.78
CA LYS A 23 1.60 14.95 -11.43
C LYS A 23 1.76 14.91 -12.95
N VAL A 24 3.00 14.85 -13.45
CA VAL A 24 3.25 14.77 -14.90
C VAL A 24 2.61 13.52 -15.51
N ALA A 25 2.65 12.38 -14.81
CA ALA A 25 2.00 11.17 -15.29
C ALA A 25 0.47 11.32 -15.31
N ALA A 26 -0.12 11.93 -14.27
CA ALA A 26 -1.56 12.15 -14.16
C ALA A 26 -2.10 13.06 -15.28
N GLU A 27 -1.35 14.11 -15.65
CA GLU A 27 -1.72 15.02 -16.74
C GLU A 27 -1.77 14.34 -18.13
N ARG A 28 -1.14 13.17 -18.27
CA ARG A 28 -1.07 12.42 -19.53
C ARG A 28 -2.11 11.33 -19.68
N VAL A 29 -2.98 11.15 -18.71
CA VAL A 29 -3.98 10.09 -18.68
C VAL A 29 -5.33 10.63 -18.23
N ASN A 30 -6.43 9.98 -18.68
CA ASN A 30 -7.79 10.36 -18.33
C ASN A 30 -8.36 9.51 -17.19
N ILE A 31 -7.49 9.04 -16.28
CA ILE A 31 -7.92 8.26 -15.11
C ILE A 31 -7.55 8.99 -13.82
N PRO A 32 -8.29 8.83 -12.74
CA PRO A 32 -7.91 9.37 -11.44
C PRO A 32 -6.58 8.77 -10.96
N VAL A 33 -5.67 9.64 -10.51
CA VAL A 33 -4.38 9.26 -9.92
C VAL A 33 -4.28 9.88 -8.53
N ALA A 34 -4.06 9.07 -7.52
CA ALA A 34 -3.75 9.53 -6.17
C ALA A 34 -2.26 9.32 -5.86
N MET A 35 -1.67 10.27 -5.14
CA MET A 35 -0.33 10.14 -4.56
C MET A 35 -0.48 9.93 -3.06
N HIS A 36 0.00 8.79 -2.56
CA HIS A 36 -0.23 8.31 -1.21
C HIS A 36 1.07 8.13 -0.43
N LEU A 37 1.12 8.61 0.79
CA LEU A 37 2.14 8.22 1.77
C LEU A 37 1.70 6.89 2.40
N ASP A 38 2.49 5.85 2.19
CA ASP A 38 2.26 4.51 2.72
C ASP A 38 3.12 4.29 3.97
N HIS A 39 2.57 3.66 5.01
CA HIS A 39 3.24 3.42 6.30
C HIS A 39 3.94 4.66 6.90
N GLY A 40 3.26 5.80 6.90
CA GLY A 40 3.80 7.01 7.53
C GLY A 40 4.17 6.75 8.99
N SER A 41 5.47 6.85 9.30
CA SER A 41 6.05 6.45 10.59
C SER A 41 5.93 7.50 11.70
N SER A 42 5.43 8.69 11.38
CA SER A 42 5.29 9.77 12.35
C SER A 42 4.32 10.86 11.87
N PHE A 43 3.79 11.61 12.83
CA PHE A 43 3.02 12.81 12.55
C PHE A 43 3.79 13.81 11.67
N ASP A 44 5.07 14.00 11.95
CA ASP A 44 5.91 14.96 11.19
C ASP A 44 6.05 14.56 9.72
N LEU A 45 6.24 13.26 9.44
CA LEU A 45 6.33 12.77 8.05
C LEU A 45 4.98 12.90 7.35
N ALA A 46 3.88 12.58 8.02
CA ALA A 46 2.53 12.77 7.49
C ALA A 46 2.28 14.24 7.14
N MET A 47 2.68 15.19 7.99
CA MET A 47 2.55 16.62 7.74
C MET A 47 3.48 17.12 6.63
N LYS A 48 4.67 16.57 6.49
CA LYS A 48 5.55 16.87 5.34
C LYS A 48 4.92 16.42 4.03
N ALA A 49 4.35 15.21 3.98
CA ALA A 49 3.65 14.71 2.80
C ALA A 49 2.42 15.56 2.45
N LEU A 50 1.60 15.92 3.46
CA LEU A 50 0.46 16.82 3.29
C LEU A 50 0.88 18.16 2.69
N ARG A 51 1.91 18.80 3.26
CA ARG A 51 2.42 20.09 2.78
C ARG A 51 3.06 20.02 1.40
N SER A 52 3.65 18.89 1.03
CA SER A 52 4.18 18.65 -0.32
C SER A 52 3.08 18.51 -1.36
N GLY A 53 1.83 18.19 -0.96
CA GLY A 53 0.68 18.05 -1.85
C GLY A 53 0.31 16.59 -2.18
N TYR A 54 0.67 15.66 -1.32
CA TYR A 54 0.13 14.29 -1.39
C TYR A 54 -1.38 14.32 -1.21
N THR A 55 -2.08 13.49 -1.97
CA THR A 55 -3.56 13.49 -2.02
C THR A 55 -4.18 12.43 -1.11
N SER A 56 -3.36 11.62 -0.44
CA SER A 56 -3.77 10.62 0.53
C SER A 56 -2.60 10.31 1.47
N ILE A 57 -2.89 10.04 2.73
CA ILE A 57 -1.85 9.82 3.75
C ILE A 57 -2.24 8.63 4.61
N MET A 58 -1.29 7.73 4.83
CA MET A 58 -1.40 6.72 5.88
C MET A 58 -0.52 7.09 7.05
N ILE A 59 -1.04 6.89 8.26
CA ILE A 59 -0.29 6.87 9.51
C ILE A 59 -0.31 5.45 10.08
N ASP A 60 0.84 4.90 10.34
CA ASP A 60 0.98 3.55 10.86
C ASP A 60 1.37 3.57 12.33
N GLY A 61 0.38 3.33 13.19
CA GLY A 61 0.53 3.13 14.62
C GLY A 61 0.29 1.67 15.05
N SER A 62 0.32 0.70 14.13
CA SER A 62 0.03 -0.71 14.41
C SER A 62 1.00 -1.37 15.41
N HIS A 63 2.21 -0.82 15.53
CA HIS A 63 3.22 -1.28 16.50
C HIS A 63 3.05 -0.68 17.89
N GLU A 64 2.21 0.35 18.03
CA GLU A 64 1.91 1.01 19.28
C GLU A 64 0.78 0.29 20.06
N SER A 65 0.51 0.76 21.29
CA SER A 65 -0.70 0.34 21.98
C SER A 65 -1.96 0.85 21.24
N PHE A 66 -3.10 0.17 21.44
CA PHE A 66 -4.37 0.54 20.82
C PHE A 66 -4.72 2.03 21.05
N GLU A 67 -4.54 2.53 22.28
CA GLU A 67 -4.81 3.92 22.61
C GLU A 67 -3.83 4.90 21.95
N ASN A 68 -2.55 4.55 21.86
CA ASN A 68 -1.56 5.37 21.17
C ASN A 68 -1.82 5.40 19.67
N ASN A 69 -2.19 4.26 19.06
CA ASN A 69 -2.57 4.20 17.65
C ASN A 69 -3.80 5.09 17.37
N ILE A 70 -4.83 5.04 18.22
CA ILE A 70 -5.98 5.97 18.12
C ILE A 70 -5.52 7.42 18.24
N SER A 71 -4.68 7.74 19.21
CA SER A 71 -4.24 9.11 19.46
C SER A 71 -3.49 9.71 18.26
N ILE A 72 -2.51 8.97 17.71
CA ILE A 72 -1.73 9.45 16.56
C ILE A 72 -2.59 9.53 15.30
N SER A 73 -3.42 8.52 15.04
CA SER A 73 -4.33 8.48 13.88
C SER A 73 -5.30 9.66 13.91
N LYS A 74 -5.94 9.90 15.04
CA LYS A 74 -6.85 11.03 15.23
C LYS A 74 -6.17 12.38 15.03
N SER A 75 -4.90 12.51 15.46
CA SER A 75 -4.12 13.73 15.29
C SER A 75 -3.87 14.03 13.81
N VAL A 76 -3.50 13.01 13.02
CA VAL A 76 -3.29 13.13 11.58
C VAL A 76 -4.62 13.43 10.87
N VAL A 77 -5.71 12.74 11.21
CA VAL A 77 -7.05 13.00 10.67
C VAL A 77 -7.44 14.45 10.89
N LYS A 78 -7.28 14.96 12.12
CA LYS A 78 -7.58 16.36 12.45
C LYS A 78 -6.77 17.35 11.63
N ALA A 79 -5.50 17.06 11.38
CA ALA A 79 -4.62 17.93 10.59
C ALA A 79 -4.92 17.88 9.08
N CYS A 80 -5.35 16.73 8.56
CA CYS A 80 -5.67 16.54 7.15
C CYS A 80 -7.08 17.00 6.77
N SER A 81 -8.01 17.00 7.72
CA SER A 81 -9.44 17.34 7.52
C SER A 81 -9.69 18.67 6.83
N PRO A 82 -9.01 19.80 7.19
CA PRO A 82 -9.24 21.09 6.51
C PRO A 82 -8.90 21.07 5.03
N SER A 83 -7.99 20.19 4.60
CA SER A 83 -7.59 20.02 3.20
C SER A 83 -8.36 18.93 2.49
N LEU A 84 -9.32 18.27 3.15
CA LEU A 84 -10.10 17.12 2.64
C LEU A 84 -9.21 15.96 2.17
N ILE A 85 -8.03 15.80 2.76
CA ILE A 85 -7.11 14.71 2.44
C ILE A 85 -7.49 13.47 3.27
N PRO A 86 -7.84 12.34 2.61
CA PRO A 86 -8.19 11.10 3.29
C PRO A 86 -6.99 10.53 4.04
N VAL A 87 -7.28 9.95 5.20
CA VAL A 87 -6.29 9.29 6.05
C VAL A 87 -6.60 7.81 6.16
N GLU A 88 -5.60 6.99 5.86
CA GLU A 88 -5.56 5.55 6.12
C GLU A 88 -4.84 5.30 7.45
N ALA A 89 -5.27 4.28 8.20
CA ALA A 89 -4.50 3.77 9.33
C ALA A 89 -4.59 2.25 9.38
N GLU A 90 -3.70 1.61 10.15
CA GLU A 90 -3.62 0.16 10.29
C GLU A 90 -4.00 -0.30 11.69
N LEU A 91 -4.74 -1.41 11.78
CA LEU A 91 -5.06 -2.10 13.02
C LEU A 91 -4.79 -3.60 12.88
N GLY A 92 -4.18 -4.19 13.91
CA GLY A 92 -3.50 -5.47 13.84
C GLY A 92 -2.10 -5.28 13.26
N LYS A 93 -1.30 -6.35 13.19
CA LYS A 93 0.06 -6.27 12.65
C LYS A 93 0.18 -7.13 11.41
N VAL A 94 0.41 -6.49 10.27
CA VAL A 94 0.78 -7.20 9.05
C VAL A 94 2.19 -7.74 9.21
N GLY A 95 2.36 -9.05 9.08
CA GLY A 95 3.65 -9.72 9.25
C GLY A 95 4.65 -9.41 8.13
N GLY A 96 5.85 -9.99 8.21
CA GLY A 96 6.90 -9.85 7.20
C GLY A 96 7.71 -8.56 7.33
N LYS A 97 8.50 -8.27 6.31
CA LYS A 97 9.40 -7.11 6.31
C LYS A 97 8.99 -6.12 5.23
N GLU A 98 8.68 -4.90 5.62
CA GLU A 98 8.52 -3.77 4.73
C GLU A 98 9.47 -2.65 5.13
N ASP A 99 10.31 -2.25 4.19
CA ASP A 99 11.40 -1.28 4.40
C ASP A 99 12.29 -1.65 5.60
N ASP A 100 12.34 -0.76 6.60
CA ASP A 100 13.10 -0.96 7.84
C ASP A 100 12.22 -1.54 8.97
N LEU A 101 10.91 -1.76 8.72
CA LEU A 101 9.98 -2.34 9.68
C LEU A 101 9.91 -3.86 9.49
N ASP A 102 10.15 -4.60 10.57
CA ASP A 102 9.99 -6.04 10.61
C ASP A 102 8.77 -6.40 11.46
N GLY A 103 7.65 -6.74 10.79
CA GLY A 103 6.43 -7.18 11.45
C GLY A 103 6.54 -8.56 12.09
N GLY A 104 7.68 -9.24 11.91
CA GLY A 104 7.91 -10.58 12.45
C GLY A 104 6.90 -11.62 11.96
N ASN A 105 6.69 -12.65 12.76
CA ASN A 105 5.64 -13.66 12.57
C ASN A 105 4.41 -13.30 13.42
N SER A 106 3.89 -12.08 13.31
CA SER A 106 2.78 -11.67 14.17
C SER A 106 1.50 -12.41 13.76
N ASN A 107 0.83 -13.02 14.74
CA ASN A 107 -0.53 -13.53 14.63
C ASN A 107 -1.53 -12.50 15.18
N ASP A 108 -1.14 -11.24 15.24
CA ASP A 108 -1.98 -10.15 15.76
C ASP A 108 -3.00 -9.72 14.69
N TYR A 109 -3.94 -10.61 14.42
CA TYR A 109 -5.02 -10.34 13.48
C TYR A 109 -5.94 -9.24 14.01
N THR A 110 -6.47 -8.44 13.11
CA THR A 110 -7.44 -7.39 13.44
C THR A 110 -8.67 -7.99 14.12
N ASN A 111 -9.00 -7.49 15.32
CA ASN A 111 -10.22 -7.86 16.02
C ASN A 111 -11.39 -7.01 15.48
N PRO A 112 -12.53 -7.63 15.07
CA PRO A 112 -13.65 -6.88 14.50
C PRO A 112 -14.25 -5.83 15.45
N LYS A 113 -14.31 -6.09 16.76
CA LYS A 113 -14.84 -5.13 17.76
C LYS A 113 -13.90 -3.93 17.91
N GLU A 114 -12.59 -4.19 18.00
CA GLU A 114 -11.58 -3.14 18.05
C GLU A 114 -11.54 -2.34 16.74
N ALA A 115 -11.72 -2.98 15.57
CA ALA A 115 -11.80 -2.30 14.30
C ALA A 115 -12.92 -1.28 14.24
N LYS A 116 -14.12 -1.67 14.74
CA LYS A 116 -15.25 -0.72 14.83
C LYS A 116 -14.92 0.44 15.75
N GLU A 117 -14.44 0.17 16.96
CA GLU A 117 -14.08 1.19 17.94
C GLU A 117 -12.99 2.13 17.39
N PHE A 118 -11.97 1.57 16.75
CA PHE A 118 -10.88 2.32 16.16
C PHE A 118 -11.37 3.31 15.09
N VAL A 119 -12.23 2.85 14.18
CA VAL A 119 -12.82 3.70 13.13
C VAL A 119 -13.67 4.80 13.73
N ASP A 120 -14.55 4.46 14.68
CA ASP A 120 -15.46 5.41 15.33
C ASP A 120 -14.69 6.50 16.11
N ARG A 121 -13.57 6.14 16.74
CA ARG A 121 -12.80 7.06 17.58
C ARG A 121 -11.78 7.90 16.81
N THR A 122 -11.29 7.40 15.67
CA THR A 122 -10.24 8.07 14.87
C THR A 122 -10.81 8.93 13.76
N GLY A 123 -11.91 8.50 13.12
CA GLY A 123 -12.48 9.16 11.95
C GLY A 123 -11.64 9.00 10.68
N ILE A 124 -10.84 7.95 10.58
CA ILE A 124 -10.07 7.61 9.38
C ILE A 124 -10.96 7.33 8.17
N SER A 125 -10.41 7.45 6.98
CA SER A 125 -11.12 7.29 5.71
C SER A 125 -11.04 5.87 5.16
N SER A 126 -10.01 5.09 5.53
CA SER A 126 -9.82 3.68 5.18
C SER A 126 -9.01 2.97 6.26
N LEU A 127 -9.23 1.67 6.40
CA LEU A 127 -8.60 0.83 7.42
C LEU A 127 -7.82 -0.31 6.77
N ALA A 128 -6.51 -0.33 6.98
CA ALA A 128 -5.66 -1.49 6.69
C ALA A 128 -5.81 -2.53 7.79
N ILE A 129 -6.03 -3.79 7.39
CA ILE A 129 -6.36 -4.89 8.29
C ILE A 129 -5.36 -6.04 8.19
N ALA A 130 -5.04 -6.64 9.31
CA ALA A 130 -4.22 -7.85 9.39
C ALA A 130 -5.14 -9.09 9.42
N ILE A 131 -5.10 -9.87 8.35
CA ILE A 131 -5.89 -11.11 8.17
C ILE A 131 -5.02 -12.28 7.70
N GLY A 132 -3.71 -12.25 8.00
CA GLY A 132 -2.76 -13.30 7.62
C GLY A 132 -1.90 -12.97 6.41
N THR A 133 -1.98 -11.74 5.90
CA THR A 133 -1.04 -11.23 4.89
C THR A 133 0.29 -10.85 5.52
N ALA A 134 1.35 -10.77 4.69
CA ALA A 134 2.67 -10.36 5.11
C ALA A 134 3.38 -9.57 4.01
N HIS A 135 4.22 -8.63 4.41
CA HIS A 135 5.08 -7.89 3.50
C HIS A 135 6.28 -8.73 3.04
N GLY A 136 6.76 -8.48 1.81
CA GLY A 136 7.90 -9.19 1.27
C GLY A 136 7.54 -10.50 0.57
N LEU A 137 8.46 -11.48 0.62
CA LEU A 137 8.26 -12.81 0.05
C LEU A 137 7.75 -13.77 1.14
N TYR A 138 6.66 -14.45 0.84
CA TYR A 138 6.16 -15.52 1.72
C TYR A 138 7.15 -16.72 1.76
N LYS A 139 7.36 -17.26 2.96
CA LYS A 139 8.15 -18.51 3.16
C LYS A 139 7.32 -19.78 2.99
N GLY A 140 6.13 -19.67 2.45
CA GLY A 140 5.18 -20.75 2.26
C GLY A 140 3.89 -20.22 1.68
N GLU A 141 2.86 -21.03 1.59
CA GLU A 141 1.56 -20.60 1.11
C GLU A 141 0.89 -19.70 2.14
N PRO A 142 0.49 -18.44 1.75
CA PRO A 142 -0.17 -17.52 2.68
C PRO A 142 -1.56 -18.04 3.07
N LYS A 143 -1.84 -18.03 4.37
CA LYS A 143 -3.14 -18.40 4.93
C LYS A 143 -3.93 -17.15 5.26
N ILE A 144 -4.83 -16.76 4.37
CA ILE A 144 -5.63 -15.54 4.51
C ILE A 144 -6.98 -15.89 5.16
N ASP A 145 -7.29 -15.24 6.29
CA ASP A 145 -8.54 -15.39 7.03
C ASP A 145 -9.66 -14.53 6.40
N LEU A 146 -10.27 -15.07 5.35
CA LEU A 146 -11.36 -14.41 4.63
C LEU A 146 -12.65 -14.30 5.45
N ASP A 147 -12.85 -15.17 6.43
CA ASP A 147 -14.03 -15.11 7.29
C ASP A 147 -13.90 -13.94 8.27
N ARG A 148 -12.73 -13.73 8.84
CA ARG A 148 -12.39 -12.53 9.62
C ARG A 148 -12.57 -11.25 8.80
N LEU A 149 -12.16 -11.23 7.54
CA LEU A 149 -12.43 -10.10 6.64
C LEU A 149 -13.93 -9.79 6.58
N SER A 150 -14.77 -10.82 6.42
CA SER A 150 -16.22 -10.65 6.37
C SER A 150 -16.79 -10.14 7.70
N GLU A 151 -16.28 -10.64 8.83
CA GLU A 151 -16.66 -10.15 10.17
C GLU A 151 -16.32 -8.66 10.36
N ILE A 152 -15.11 -8.24 9.98
CA ILE A 152 -14.67 -6.83 10.04
C ILE A 152 -15.55 -5.99 9.10
N LYS A 153 -15.79 -6.43 7.87
CA LYS A 153 -16.61 -5.69 6.89
C LYS A 153 -18.05 -5.47 7.38
N ASN A 154 -18.60 -6.40 8.13
CA ASN A 154 -19.96 -6.28 8.68
C ASN A 154 -20.08 -5.19 9.76
N VAL A 155 -18.99 -4.81 10.42
CA VAL A 155 -19.01 -3.82 11.52
C VAL A 155 -18.32 -2.50 11.16
N VAL A 156 -17.54 -2.46 10.05
CA VAL A 156 -16.81 -1.28 9.59
C VAL A 156 -17.41 -0.78 8.28
N SER A 157 -17.84 0.49 8.24
CA SER A 157 -18.49 1.11 7.08
C SER A 157 -17.53 1.69 6.04
N ILE A 158 -16.30 2.00 6.44
CA ILE A 158 -15.28 2.59 5.55
C ILE A 158 -14.62 1.51 4.68
N PRO A 159 -13.92 1.91 3.58
CA PRO A 159 -13.11 1.01 2.77
C PRO A 159 -12.06 0.26 3.57
N LEU A 160 -11.92 -1.05 3.31
CA LEU A 160 -10.86 -1.89 3.87
C LEU A 160 -9.70 -2.03 2.90
N VAL A 161 -8.48 -2.09 3.45
CA VAL A 161 -7.24 -2.15 2.69
C VAL A 161 -6.50 -3.45 3.03
N LEU A 162 -5.97 -4.11 2.00
CA LEU A 162 -5.14 -5.29 2.09
C LEU A 162 -3.68 -4.93 1.78
N HIS A 163 -2.82 -4.95 2.79
CA HIS A 163 -1.38 -4.85 2.63
C HIS A 163 -0.76 -6.23 2.35
N GLY A 164 0.45 -6.25 1.82
CA GLY A 164 1.16 -7.51 1.53
C GLY A 164 0.52 -8.36 0.43
N GLY A 165 -0.07 -7.74 -0.60
CA GLY A 165 -0.73 -8.44 -1.70
C GLY A 165 0.23 -9.23 -2.62
N SER A 166 1.52 -8.94 -2.58
CA SER A 166 2.53 -9.65 -3.38
C SER A 166 2.67 -11.10 -2.95
N GLY A 167 2.57 -12.04 -3.91
CA GLY A 167 2.72 -13.48 -3.65
C GLY A 167 1.45 -14.18 -3.17
N ILE A 168 0.33 -13.48 -3.07
CA ILE A 168 -0.98 -14.10 -2.83
C ILE A 168 -1.59 -14.53 -4.16
N HIS A 169 -2.18 -15.72 -4.19
CA HIS A 169 -2.86 -16.22 -5.38
C HIS A 169 -3.99 -15.29 -5.82
N ASP A 170 -4.08 -15.02 -7.13
CA ASP A 170 -5.03 -14.05 -7.70
C ASP A 170 -6.49 -14.33 -7.33
N ASP A 171 -6.90 -15.59 -7.19
CA ASP A 171 -8.27 -15.95 -6.82
C ASP A 171 -8.60 -15.59 -5.37
N ILE A 172 -7.60 -15.65 -4.46
CA ILE A 172 -7.75 -15.18 -3.08
C ILE A 172 -7.91 -13.66 -3.06
N ILE A 173 -7.13 -12.92 -3.85
CA ILE A 173 -7.29 -11.46 -3.99
C ILE A 173 -8.68 -11.11 -4.51
N LYS A 174 -9.16 -11.78 -5.55
CA LYS A 174 -10.51 -11.57 -6.09
C LYS A 174 -11.58 -11.85 -5.05
N GLU A 175 -11.43 -12.91 -4.27
CA GLU A 175 -12.38 -13.26 -3.21
C GLU A 175 -12.34 -12.23 -2.07
N ALA A 176 -11.16 -11.75 -1.67
CA ALA A 176 -11.03 -10.68 -0.69
C ALA A 176 -11.72 -9.37 -1.15
N ILE A 177 -11.57 -9.03 -2.43
CA ILE A 177 -12.27 -7.87 -3.02
C ILE A 177 -13.80 -8.06 -2.98
N LYS A 178 -14.32 -9.22 -3.33
CA LYS A 178 -15.75 -9.53 -3.22
C LYS A 178 -16.27 -9.38 -1.79
N ARG A 179 -15.44 -9.70 -0.80
CA ARG A 179 -15.77 -9.60 0.63
C ARG A 179 -15.54 -8.21 1.23
N GLY A 180 -15.08 -7.23 0.43
CA GLY A 180 -15.07 -5.82 0.83
C GLY A 180 -13.72 -5.13 0.87
N ILE A 181 -12.63 -5.77 0.43
CA ILE A 181 -11.37 -5.07 0.19
C ILE A 181 -11.54 -4.08 -0.98
N ALA A 182 -11.16 -2.84 -0.76
CA ALA A 182 -11.27 -1.75 -1.72
C ALA A 182 -9.90 -1.29 -2.27
N LYS A 183 -8.81 -1.56 -1.58
CA LYS A 183 -7.43 -1.23 -1.97
C LYS A 183 -6.52 -2.43 -1.68
N VAL A 184 -5.63 -2.77 -2.61
CA VAL A 184 -4.60 -3.82 -2.44
C VAL A 184 -3.23 -3.21 -2.75
N ASN A 185 -2.27 -3.40 -1.85
CA ASN A 185 -0.90 -2.93 -2.02
C ASN A 185 -0.02 -4.01 -2.65
N TYR A 186 0.71 -3.61 -3.70
CA TYR A 186 1.72 -4.42 -4.37
C TYR A 186 3.05 -3.67 -4.39
N ALA A 187 4.12 -4.26 -3.89
CA ALA A 187 5.47 -3.68 -3.91
C ALA A 187 6.53 -4.71 -4.35
N THR A 188 6.63 -5.83 -3.65
CA THR A 188 7.71 -6.82 -3.84
C THR A 188 7.72 -7.39 -5.25
N GLU A 189 6.59 -7.78 -5.80
CA GLU A 189 6.52 -8.31 -7.17
C GLU A 189 6.85 -7.26 -8.24
N LEU A 190 6.55 -5.97 -8.01
CA LEU A 190 6.98 -4.88 -8.89
C LEU A 190 8.51 -4.79 -8.94
N ARG A 191 9.15 -4.84 -7.76
CA ARG A 191 10.62 -4.84 -7.64
C ARG A 191 11.24 -6.04 -8.32
N ILE A 192 10.64 -7.24 -8.15
CA ILE A 192 11.07 -8.47 -8.82
C ILE A 192 10.91 -8.36 -10.33
N ALA A 193 9.78 -7.87 -10.83
CA ALA A 193 9.53 -7.70 -12.25
C ALA A 193 10.56 -6.77 -12.90
N TYR A 194 10.84 -5.60 -12.27
CA TYR A 194 11.87 -4.70 -12.72
C TYR A 194 13.25 -5.37 -12.78
N SER A 195 13.67 -5.99 -11.68
CA SER A 195 14.97 -6.64 -11.57
C SER A 195 15.15 -7.77 -12.58
N LYS A 196 14.11 -8.58 -12.84
CA LYS A 196 14.14 -9.63 -13.85
C LYS A 196 14.31 -9.06 -15.26
N GLY A 197 13.59 -7.98 -15.59
CA GLY A 197 13.74 -7.33 -16.89
C GLY A 197 15.13 -6.77 -17.11
N VAL A 198 15.71 -6.12 -16.10
CA VAL A 198 17.10 -5.62 -16.14
C VAL A 198 18.10 -6.76 -16.29
N LYS A 199 18.00 -7.79 -15.44
CA LYS A 199 18.91 -8.94 -15.47
C LYS A 199 18.92 -9.64 -16.81
N LYS A 200 17.76 -9.83 -17.45
CA LYS A 200 17.67 -10.45 -18.77
C LYS A 200 18.58 -9.77 -19.78
N VAL A 201 18.58 -8.43 -19.85
CA VAL A 201 19.42 -7.68 -20.79
C VAL A 201 20.90 -7.79 -20.43
N LEU A 202 21.25 -7.73 -19.15
CA LEU A 202 22.63 -7.84 -18.69
C LEU A 202 23.21 -9.25 -18.88
N ASP A 203 22.39 -10.29 -18.79
CA ASP A 203 22.77 -11.69 -19.03
C ASP A 203 22.96 -11.97 -20.53
N GLU A 204 22.18 -11.30 -21.41
CA GLU A 204 22.29 -11.41 -22.87
C GLU A 204 23.48 -10.61 -23.44
N ASP A 205 23.84 -9.48 -22.83
CA ASP A 205 24.95 -8.60 -23.22
C ASP A 205 25.58 -7.96 -21.98
N SER A 206 26.65 -8.57 -21.47
CA SER A 206 27.39 -8.09 -20.30
C SER A 206 28.09 -6.75 -20.53
N GLU A 207 28.32 -6.36 -21.78
CA GLU A 207 29.01 -5.12 -22.18
C GLU A 207 28.06 -3.93 -22.33
N VAL A 208 26.75 -4.13 -22.10
CA VAL A 208 25.78 -3.03 -22.18
C VAL A 208 25.97 -2.05 -21.04
N ILE A 209 26.35 -0.82 -21.35
CA ILE A 209 26.62 0.26 -20.39
C ILE A 209 25.50 1.32 -20.36
N ASP A 210 24.62 1.34 -21.36
CA ASP A 210 23.56 2.35 -21.44
C ASP A 210 22.37 1.95 -20.55
N PRO A 211 22.12 2.71 -19.43
CA PRO A 211 21.03 2.40 -18.50
C PRO A 211 19.64 2.47 -19.16
N LYS A 212 19.49 3.20 -20.25
CA LYS A 212 18.21 3.24 -20.99
C LYS A 212 17.86 1.87 -21.58
N LYS A 213 18.84 1.09 -22.04
CA LYS A 213 18.60 -0.23 -22.64
C LYS A 213 18.04 -1.22 -21.60
N TYR A 214 18.78 -1.45 -20.51
CA TYR A 214 18.32 -2.38 -19.49
C TYR A 214 17.19 -1.80 -18.63
N GLY A 215 17.14 -0.48 -18.43
CA GLY A 215 16.05 0.17 -17.71
C GLY A 215 14.71 0.07 -18.43
N LEU A 216 14.68 0.19 -19.78
CA LEU A 216 13.46 0.00 -20.57
C LEU A 216 12.90 -1.42 -20.44
N ALA A 217 13.74 -2.45 -20.41
CA ALA A 217 13.32 -3.83 -20.20
C ALA A 217 12.70 -4.02 -18.79
N GLY A 218 13.31 -3.42 -17.77
CA GLY A 218 12.76 -3.39 -16.42
C GLY A 218 11.40 -2.69 -16.38
N LEU A 219 11.28 -1.51 -16.98
CA LEU A 219 10.02 -0.77 -17.05
C LEU A 219 8.93 -1.54 -17.79
N GLN A 220 9.26 -2.23 -18.88
CA GLN A 220 8.28 -3.04 -19.61
C GLN A 220 7.76 -4.19 -18.75
N SER A 221 8.64 -4.88 -18.03
CA SER A 221 8.26 -5.96 -17.11
C SER A 221 7.32 -5.47 -16.01
N VAL A 222 7.56 -4.26 -15.47
CA VAL A 222 6.65 -3.64 -14.47
C VAL A 222 5.30 -3.30 -15.10
N LYS A 223 5.29 -2.72 -16.32
CA LYS A 223 4.03 -2.41 -17.02
C LYS A 223 3.16 -3.65 -17.23
N ASP A 224 3.78 -4.75 -17.65
CA ASP A 224 3.05 -6.00 -17.90
C ASP A 224 2.47 -6.57 -16.59
N PHE A 225 3.28 -6.57 -15.53
CA PHE A 225 2.80 -6.96 -14.20
C PHE A 225 1.63 -6.09 -13.71
N VAL A 226 1.74 -4.77 -13.79
CA VAL A 226 0.68 -3.85 -13.35
C VAL A 226 -0.61 -4.06 -14.15
N LYS A 227 -0.53 -4.28 -15.47
CA LYS A 227 -1.71 -4.58 -16.30
C LYS A 227 -2.43 -5.84 -15.83
N GLU A 228 -1.70 -6.89 -15.45
CA GLU A 228 -2.31 -8.11 -14.92
C GLU A 228 -2.98 -7.86 -13.56
N LYS A 229 -2.32 -7.13 -12.65
CA LYS A 229 -2.92 -6.82 -11.34
C LYS A 229 -4.13 -5.88 -11.44
N ILE A 230 -4.16 -4.95 -12.40
CA ILE A 230 -5.36 -4.15 -12.71
C ILE A 230 -6.54 -5.07 -13.11
N LYS A 231 -6.30 -6.12 -13.90
CA LYS A 231 -7.34 -7.11 -14.26
C LYS A 231 -7.78 -7.90 -13.03
N VAL A 232 -6.84 -8.40 -12.24
CA VAL A 232 -7.11 -9.16 -11.00
C VAL A 232 -7.96 -8.34 -10.03
N CYS A 233 -7.63 -7.07 -9.86
CA CYS A 233 -8.38 -6.15 -9.00
C CYS A 233 -9.73 -5.70 -9.61
N GLY A 234 -10.09 -6.14 -10.81
CA GLY A 234 -11.34 -5.76 -11.47
C GLY A 234 -11.44 -4.26 -11.79
N SER A 235 -10.29 -3.59 -11.99
CA SER A 235 -10.22 -2.13 -12.18
C SER A 235 -10.23 -1.72 -13.67
N VAL A 236 -10.35 -2.65 -14.59
CA VAL A 236 -10.41 -2.37 -16.04
C VAL A 236 -11.73 -1.68 -16.39
N ASN A 237 -11.65 -0.56 -17.12
CA ASN A 237 -12.82 0.22 -17.60
C ASN A 237 -13.77 0.68 -16.47
N ARG A 238 -13.20 1.09 -15.33
CA ARG A 238 -13.97 1.59 -14.18
C ARG A 238 -14.09 3.12 -14.13
N VAL A 239 -13.45 3.81 -15.06
CA VAL A 239 -13.45 5.27 -15.24
C VAL A 239 -13.62 5.60 -16.70
#